data_eb5ff0c8a4cbb32e33557af0f1c5fd7b
#
_entry.id   eb5ff0c8a4cbb32e33557af0f1c5fd7b
#
_cell.length_a   1.000
_cell.length_b   1.000
_cell.length_c   1.000
_cell.angle_alpha   90.00
_cell.angle_beta   90.00
_cell.angle_gamma   90.00
#
_symmetry.space_group_name_H-M   'P 1'
#
loop_
_entity.id
_entity.type
_entity.pdbx_description
1 polymer ?
#
loop_
_entity_poly.entity_id
_entity_poly.type
_entity_poly.pdbx_seq_one_letter_code
_entity_poly.pdbx_strand_id
1 'polypeptide(L)'
;VERVVKKYRADNRILAWNVENEPGITIGSRAIKLQEELFALVRSLDPVQPLASDVWIGINEDGTFITEAEAKAYELSDFISFHSYSKYEKFLTGIYTLKKYFRRPIIVTEWLNRCNHNTVQEIYPLMLIENVGCYCWGFVQGKTYTTEPWEALWKQAESNPDVDFDFTKWQHELYRKN
;
A
#
# COMPACT_ATOMS: atom_id res chain seq x y z
N VAL A 1 5.60 15.64 -12.05
CA VAL A 1 4.30 15.03 -12.44
C VAL A 1 3.97 15.42 -13.87
N GLU A 2 3.77 16.72 -14.17
CA GLU A 2 3.26 17.22 -15.48
C GLU A 2 3.99 16.62 -16.69
N ARG A 3 5.32 16.69 -16.72
CA ARG A 3 6.14 16.19 -17.85
C ARG A 3 5.92 14.69 -18.12
N VAL A 4 5.78 13.89 -17.08
CA VAL A 4 5.60 12.44 -17.20
C VAL A 4 4.19 12.13 -17.69
N VAL A 5 3.18 12.72 -17.07
CA VAL A 5 1.78 12.50 -17.47
C VAL A 5 1.53 12.97 -18.90
N LYS A 6 1.98 14.17 -19.27
CA LYS A 6 1.88 14.65 -20.68
C LYS A 6 2.46 13.67 -21.69
N LYS A 7 3.60 13.05 -21.35
CA LYS A 7 4.27 12.09 -22.25
C LYS A 7 3.49 10.78 -22.40
N TYR A 8 2.86 10.29 -21.33
CA TYR A 8 2.31 8.94 -21.27
C TYR A 8 0.79 8.89 -21.09
N ARG A 9 0.08 10.01 -21.13
CA ARG A 9 -1.37 10.10 -20.88
C ARG A 9 -2.24 9.23 -21.79
N ALA A 10 -1.75 8.84 -22.96
CA ALA A 10 -2.44 7.98 -23.92
C ALA A 10 -1.74 6.62 -24.10
N ASP A 11 -0.80 6.26 -23.23
CA ASP A 11 -0.07 5.01 -23.32
C ASP A 11 -0.88 3.88 -22.67
N ASN A 12 -1.36 2.94 -23.48
CA ASN A 12 -2.22 1.84 -23.06
C ASN A 12 -1.49 0.74 -22.23
N ARG A 13 -0.17 0.86 -22.05
CA ARG A 13 0.60 0.00 -21.14
C ARG A 13 0.49 0.44 -19.69
N ILE A 14 0.02 1.65 -19.44
CA ILE A 14 -0.21 2.20 -18.11
C ILE A 14 -1.66 1.91 -17.72
N LEU A 15 -1.84 1.13 -16.66
CA LEU A 15 -3.16 0.78 -16.13
C LEU A 15 -3.83 1.96 -15.44
N ALA A 16 -3.09 2.65 -14.59
CA ALA A 16 -3.59 3.74 -13.76
C ALA A 16 -2.43 4.64 -13.30
N TRP A 17 -2.75 5.82 -12.79
CA TRP A 17 -1.80 6.73 -12.14
C TRP A 17 -2.01 6.72 -10.63
N ASN A 18 -0.96 6.36 -9.90
CA ASN A 18 -0.88 6.66 -8.48
C ASN A 18 -0.33 8.07 -8.31
N VAL A 19 -1.16 8.96 -7.76
CA VAL A 19 -0.85 10.39 -7.68
C VAL A 19 -0.03 10.71 -6.45
N GLU A 20 -0.31 10.05 -5.33
CA GLU A 20 0.40 10.22 -4.05
C GLU A 20 0.36 8.93 -3.24
N ASN A 21 1.50 8.56 -2.68
CA ASN A 21 1.64 7.39 -1.81
C ASN A 21 1.37 7.76 -0.35
N GLU A 22 0.45 7.06 0.30
CA GLU A 22 0.13 7.15 1.73
C GLU A 22 -0.05 8.60 2.24
N PRO A 23 -0.96 9.37 1.62
CA PRO A 23 -1.17 10.75 2.01
C PRO A 23 -1.58 10.86 3.48
N GLY A 24 -1.02 11.83 4.16
CA GLY A 24 -1.37 12.14 5.55
C GLY A 24 -0.56 11.40 6.61
N ILE A 25 0.13 10.31 6.32
CA ILE A 25 0.93 9.57 7.32
C ILE A 25 1.97 10.47 7.99
N THR A 26 2.72 11.24 7.20
CA THR A 26 3.81 12.07 7.74
C THR A 26 3.36 13.47 8.14
N ILE A 27 2.45 14.09 7.36
CA ILE A 27 2.12 15.52 7.50
C ILE A 27 0.65 15.80 7.83
N GLY A 28 -0.15 14.74 8.03
CA GLY A 28 -1.56 14.84 8.41
C GLY A 28 -2.38 15.62 7.39
N SER A 29 -3.31 16.46 7.86
CA SER A 29 -4.22 17.24 7.01
C SER A 29 -3.51 18.22 6.05
N ARG A 30 -2.23 18.53 6.28
CA ARG A 30 -1.44 19.35 5.34
C ARG A 30 -1.25 18.67 3.97
N ALA A 31 -1.41 17.35 3.88
CA ALA A 31 -1.38 16.62 2.62
C ALA A 31 -2.56 16.95 1.71
N ILE A 32 -3.71 17.38 2.26
CA ILE A 32 -4.96 17.61 1.51
C ILE A 32 -4.75 18.58 0.35
N LYS A 33 -4.14 19.71 0.62
CA LYS A 33 -3.88 20.73 -0.42
C LYS A 33 -3.01 20.16 -1.54
N LEU A 34 -1.96 19.43 -1.19
CA LEU A 34 -1.10 18.78 -2.19
C LEU A 34 -1.86 17.78 -3.04
N GLN A 35 -2.70 16.94 -2.41
CA GLN A 35 -3.54 15.98 -3.12
C GLN A 35 -4.47 16.68 -4.11
N GLU A 36 -5.20 17.69 -3.67
CA GLU A 36 -6.12 18.46 -4.54
C GLU A 36 -5.39 19.07 -5.73
N GLU A 37 -4.23 19.70 -5.51
CA GLU A 37 -3.42 20.29 -6.56
C GLU A 37 -2.87 19.24 -7.55
N LEU A 38 -2.41 18.08 -7.05
CA LEU A 38 -1.89 17.01 -7.89
C LEU A 38 -2.98 16.36 -8.74
N PHE A 39 -4.13 16.02 -8.15
CA PHE A 39 -5.27 15.47 -8.88
C PHE A 39 -5.79 16.47 -9.92
N ALA A 40 -5.95 17.74 -9.57
CA ALA A 40 -6.38 18.78 -10.50
C ALA A 40 -5.39 18.92 -11.67
N LEU A 41 -4.09 18.95 -11.38
CA LEU A 41 -3.04 19.00 -12.40
C LEU A 41 -3.13 17.80 -13.34
N VAL A 42 -3.17 16.58 -12.79
CA VAL A 42 -3.17 15.36 -13.64
C VAL A 42 -4.45 15.29 -14.47
N ARG A 43 -5.62 15.59 -13.90
CA ARG A 43 -6.89 15.64 -14.66
C ARG A 43 -6.88 16.70 -15.76
N SER A 44 -6.25 17.85 -15.53
CA SER A 44 -6.12 18.90 -16.57
C SER A 44 -5.30 18.47 -17.79
N LEU A 45 -4.48 17.43 -17.62
CA LEU A 45 -3.68 16.84 -18.71
C LEU A 45 -4.45 15.78 -19.51
N ASP A 46 -5.69 15.47 -19.11
CA ASP A 46 -6.61 14.56 -19.78
C ASP A 46 -5.99 13.17 -20.07
N PRO A 47 -5.51 12.43 -19.04
CA PRO A 47 -5.04 11.07 -19.23
C PRO A 47 -6.21 10.12 -19.47
N VAL A 48 -6.03 9.13 -20.34
CA VAL A 48 -7.03 8.06 -20.54
C VAL A 48 -7.08 7.07 -19.36
N GLN A 49 -6.06 7.06 -18.52
CA GLN A 49 -5.96 6.18 -17.37
C GLN A 49 -6.67 6.79 -16.17
N PRO A 50 -7.28 5.95 -15.31
CA PRO A 50 -7.83 6.39 -14.02
C PRO A 50 -6.74 6.80 -13.04
N LEU A 51 -7.12 7.63 -12.07
CA LEU A 51 -6.25 8.16 -11.02
C LEU A 51 -6.66 7.61 -9.65
N ALA A 52 -5.69 7.34 -8.80
CA ALA A 52 -5.91 7.09 -7.38
C ALA A 52 -4.71 7.59 -6.54
N SER A 53 -4.93 7.73 -5.24
CA SER A 53 -3.87 7.75 -4.23
C SER A 53 -3.91 6.45 -3.45
N ASP A 54 -2.75 5.94 -3.09
CA ASP A 54 -2.61 4.74 -2.28
C ASP A 54 -2.75 5.08 -0.80
N VAL A 55 -3.79 4.57 -0.17
CA VAL A 55 -4.15 4.88 1.22
C VAL A 55 -3.80 3.71 2.14
N TRP A 56 -3.39 4.00 3.35
CA TRP A 56 -3.20 2.99 4.40
C TRP A 56 -4.55 2.56 5.00
N ILE A 57 -5.35 1.76 4.29
CA ILE A 57 -6.75 1.43 4.57
C ILE A 57 -7.64 2.67 4.84
N GLY A 58 -7.30 3.50 5.80
CA GLY A 58 -7.86 4.83 6.05
C GLY A 58 -9.31 4.90 6.53
N ILE A 59 -9.99 3.76 6.72
CA ILE A 59 -11.42 3.69 7.09
C ILE A 59 -11.66 2.64 8.16
N ASN A 60 -12.47 2.98 9.18
CA ASN A 60 -12.92 2.08 10.22
C ASN A 60 -14.15 1.28 9.78
N GLU A 61 -14.48 0.20 10.49
CA GLU A 61 -15.62 -0.67 10.19
C GLU A 61 -16.98 0.02 10.22
N ASP A 62 -17.10 1.11 10.98
CA ASP A 62 -18.29 1.97 11.04
C ASP A 62 -18.39 2.98 9.89
N GLY A 63 -17.35 3.07 9.04
CA GLY A 63 -17.28 3.97 7.90
C GLY A 63 -16.65 5.33 8.19
N THR A 64 -16.19 5.56 9.41
CA THR A 64 -15.44 6.78 9.73
C THR A 64 -14.02 6.71 9.19
N PHE A 65 -13.52 7.81 8.66
CA PHE A 65 -12.15 7.88 8.19
C PHE A 65 -11.16 8.07 9.35
N ILE A 66 -9.98 7.47 9.24
CA ILE A 66 -8.94 7.59 10.25
C ILE A 66 -8.37 9.01 10.23
N THR A 67 -8.17 9.57 9.04
CA THR A 67 -7.74 10.97 8.87
C THR A 67 -8.52 11.66 7.74
N GLU A 68 -8.58 13.00 7.79
CA GLU A 68 -9.18 13.80 6.71
C GLU A 68 -8.40 13.66 5.38
N ALA A 69 -7.09 13.46 5.45
CA ALA A 69 -6.26 13.28 4.27
C ALA A 69 -6.57 11.97 3.54
N GLU A 70 -6.83 10.89 4.26
CA GLU A 70 -7.25 9.60 3.70
C GLU A 70 -8.66 9.66 3.13
N ALA A 71 -9.58 10.36 3.81
CA ALA A 71 -10.92 10.64 3.29
C ALA A 71 -10.84 11.38 1.95
N LYS A 72 -10.01 12.42 1.86
CA LYS A 72 -9.80 13.20 0.65
C LYS A 72 -9.17 12.36 -0.47
N ALA A 73 -8.21 11.49 -0.15
CA ALA A 73 -7.61 10.59 -1.12
C ALA A 73 -8.67 9.67 -1.77
N TYR A 74 -9.54 9.07 -0.98
CA TYR A 74 -10.64 8.25 -1.53
C TYR A 74 -11.67 9.07 -2.31
N GLU A 75 -11.98 10.30 -1.86
CA GLU A 75 -12.89 11.20 -2.58
C GLU A 75 -12.38 11.51 -3.99
N LEU A 76 -11.11 11.84 -4.12
CA LEU A 76 -10.49 12.25 -5.38
C LEU A 76 -10.19 11.09 -6.34
N SER A 77 -10.09 9.86 -5.84
CA SER A 77 -9.67 8.67 -6.60
C SER A 77 -10.79 8.11 -7.48
N ASP A 78 -10.47 7.61 -8.67
CA ASP A 78 -11.41 6.95 -9.59
C ASP A 78 -11.68 5.49 -9.20
N PHE A 79 -10.72 4.84 -8.56
CA PHE A 79 -10.82 3.50 -7.97
C PHE A 79 -10.22 3.51 -6.57
N ILE A 80 -10.49 2.49 -5.79
CA ILE A 80 -9.94 2.36 -4.44
C ILE A 80 -8.58 1.71 -4.52
N SER A 81 -7.56 2.41 -4.06
CA SER A 81 -6.22 1.88 -3.90
C SER A 81 -5.81 1.96 -2.42
N PHE A 82 -5.32 0.85 -1.86
CA PHE A 82 -4.92 0.83 -0.47
C PHE A 82 -3.74 -0.10 -0.20
N HIS A 83 -3.09 0.11 0.94
CA HIS A 83 -2.04 -0.73 1.48
C HIS A 83 -2.53 -1.50 2.70
N SER A 84 -2.14 -2.75 2.84
CA SER A 84 -2.40 -3.51 4.06
C SER A 84 -1.39 -4.63 4.25
N TYR A 85 -0.68 -4.56 5.38
CA TYR A 85 0.22 -5.61 5.85
C TYR A 85 -0.37 -6.40 7.03
N SER A 86 -1.68 -6.34 7.18
CA SER A 86 -2.41 -6.98 8.27
C SER A 86 -2.57 -8.48 8.05
N LYS A 87 -2.82 -9.23 9.13
CA LYS A 87 -3.23 -10.64 9.09
C LYS A 87 -4.57 -10.80 8.38
N TYR A 88 -4.90 -12.05 8.04
CA TYR A 88 -6.05 -12.43 7.22
C TYR A 88 -7.38 -11.76 7.67
N GLU A 89 -7.76 -11.89 8.93
CA GLU A 89 -9.06 -11.39 9.43
C GLU A 89 -9.18 -9.87 9.27
N LYS A 90 -8.14 -9.15 9.64
CA LYS A 90 -8.11 -7.68 9.51
C LYS A 90 -8.04 -7.24 8.05
N PHE A 91 -7.34 -7.99 7.21
CA PHE A 91 -7.26 -7.75 5.77
C PHE A 91 -8.65 -7.93 5.12
N LEU A 92 -9.33 -9.04 5.44
CA LEU A 92 -10.69 -9.33 4.98
C LEU A 92 -11.68 -8.26 5.42
N THR A 93 -11.65 -7.88 6.71
CA THR A 93 -12.48 -6.81 7.25
C THR A 93 -12.26 -5.50 6.49
N GLY A 94 -11.01 -5.16 6.18
CA GLY A 94 -10.67 -3.97 5.39
C GLY A 94 -11.31 -4.01 3.99
N ILE A 95 -11.20 -5.12 3.27
CA ILE A 95 -11.84 -5.30 1.96
C ILE A 95 -13.37 -5.14 2.07
N TYR A 96 -14.00 -5.78 3.03
CA TYR A 96 -15.46 -5.70 3.20
C TYR A 96 -15.92 -4.29 3.57
N THR A 97 -15.16 -3.61 4.41
CA THR A 97 -15.42 -2.21 4.74
C THR A 97 -15.36 -1.32 3.51
N LEU A 98 -14.30 -1.44 2.72
CA LEU A 98 -14.15 -0.68 1.49
C LEU A 98 -15.27 -0.99 0.48
N LYS A 99 -15.63 -2.26 0.29
CA LYS A 99 -16.77 -2.65 -0.57
C LYS A 99 -18.11 -2.11 -0.08
N LYS A 100 -18.32 -2.06 1.22
CA LYS A 100 -19.56 -1.54 1.83
C LYS A 100 -19.74 -0.06 1.55
N TYR A 101 -18.68 0.73 1.63
CA TYR A 101 -18.75 2.18 1.51
C TYR A 101 -18.44 2.72 0.11
N PHE A 102 -17.71 1.96 -0.70
CA PHE A 102 -17.31 2.37 -2.05
C PHE A 102 -17.78 1.36 -3.11
N ARG A 103 -18.45 1.85 -4.14
CA ARG A 103 -18.88 1.06 -5.30
C ARG A 103 -17.90 1.27 -6.46
N ARG A 104 -16.61 1.13 -6.21
CA ARG A 104 -15.53 1.32 -7.18
C ARG A 104 -14.62 0.09 -7.19
N PRO A 105 -13.92 -0.20 -8.29
CA PRO A 105 -12.89 -1.24 -8.30
C PRO A 105 -11.89 -1.04 -7.15
N ILE A 106 -11.39 -2.14 -6.61
CA ILE A 106 -10.43 -2.12 -5.49
C ILE A 106 -9.14 -2.78 -5.93
N ILE A 107 -8.02 -2.12 -5.64
CA ILE A 107 -6.67 -2.64 -5.85
C ILE A 107 -5.89 -2.47 -4.55
N VAL A 108 -5.21 -3.55 -4.12
CA VAL A 108 -4.21 -3.48 -3.06
C VAL A 108 -2.86 -3.28 -3.71
N THR A 109 -2.26 -2.12 -3.51
CA THR A 109 -1.01 -1.76 -4.18
C THR A 109 0.23 -2.07 -3.36
N GLU A 110 0.06 -2.31 -2.06
CA GLU A 110 1.11 -2.85 -1.20
C GLU A 110 0.55 -3.84 -0.19
N TRP A 111 1.13 -5.02 -0.15
CA TRP A 111 0.87 -6.08 0.81
C TRP A 111 2.08 -7.02 0.84
N LEU A 112 2.05 -8.06 1.65
CA LEU A 112 3.09 -9.05 1.83
C LEU A 112 4.07 -8.69 2.95
N ASN A 113 3.70 -9.11 4.16
CA ASN A 113 4.54 -9.04 5.36
C ASN A 113 4.60 -10.43 6.00
N ARG A 114 5.55 -11.24 5.57
CA ARG A 114 5.69 -12.65 5.96
C ARG A 114 5.83 -12.82 7.47
N CYS A 115 6.50 -11.90 8.12
CA CYS A 115 6.70 -11.93 9.58
C CYS A 115 5.41 -11.67 10.38
N ASN A 116 4.41 -11.08 9.75
CA ASN A 116 3.10 -10.81 10.35
C ASN A 116 1.98 -11.66 9.73
N HIS A 117 2.30 -12.86 9.23
CA HIS A 117 1.31 -13.75 8.59
C HIS A 117 0.50 -13.11 7.45
N ASN A 118 1.04 -12.09 6.81
CA ASN A 118 0.52 -11.55 5.57
C ASN A 118 1.33 -12.15 4.42
N THR A 119 0.97 -13.38 4.06
CA THR A 119 1.71 -14.24 3.14
C THR A 119 0.94 -14.46 1.84
N VAL A 120 1.65 -14.92 0.80
CA VAL A 120 1.02 -15.27 -0.48
C VAL A 120 -0.04 -16.34 -0.29
N GLN A 121 0.25 -17.36 0.53
CA GLN A 121 -0.63 -18.50 0.76
C GLN A 121 -1.93 -18.12 1.47
N GLU A 122 -1.89 -17.12 2.37
CA GLU A 122 -3.04 -16.69 3.16
C GLU A 122 -3.85 -15.59 2.47
N ILE A 123 -3.18 -14.61 1.89
CA ILE A 123 -3.82 -13.36 1.44
C ILE A 123 -4.17 -13.38 -0.05
N TYR A 124 -3.33 -13.98 -0.90
CA TYR A 124 -3.59 -13.98 -2.35
C TYR A 124 -4.90 -14.69 -2.75
N PRO A 125 -5.25 -15.87 -2.19
CA PRO A 125 -6.53 -16.52 -2.48
C PRO A 125 -7.73 -15.66 -2.09
N LEU A 126 -7.64 -14.93 -0.97
CA LEU A 126 -8.68 -13.99 -0.55
C LEU A 126 -8.91 -12.89 -1.60
N MET A 127 -7.84 -12.25 -2.07
CA MET A 127 -7.96 -11.19 -3.07
C MET A 127 -8.57 -11.70 -4.38
N LEU A 128 -8.21 -12.92 -4.79
CA LEU A 128 -8.77 -13.56 -5.98
C LEU A 128 -10.28 -13.81 -5.81
N ILE A 129 -10.71 -14.40 -4.68
CA ILE A 129 -12.13 -14.67 -4.37
C ILE A 129 -12.92 -13.37 -4.31
N GLU A 130 -12.36 -12.35 -3.70
CA GLU A 130 -12.99 -11.04 -3.54
C GLU A 130 -12.89 -10.15 -4.78
N ASN A 131 -12.29 -10.61 -5.87
CA ASN A 131 -12.08 -9.84 -7.10
C ASN A 131 -11.39 -8.50 -6.83
N VAL A 132 -10.29 -8.55 -6.09
CA VAL A 132 -9.44 -7.41 -5.73
C VAL A 132 -8.13 -7.53 -6.48
N GLY A 133 -7.77 -6.52 -7.26
CA GLY A 133 -6.45 -6.43 -7.90
C GLY A 133 -5.34 -6.28 -6.85
N CYS A 134 -4.13 -6.77 -7.14
CA CYS A 134 -3.05 -6.67 -6.16
C CYS A 134 -1.66 -6.55 -6.77
N TYR A 135 -0.81 -5.78 -6.08
CA TYR A 135 0.63 -5.67 -6.31
C TYR A 135 1.35 -5.86 -4.98
N CYS A 136 2.25 -6.84 -4.90
CA CYS A 136 3.00 -7.08 -3.68
C CYS A 136 4.13 -6.07 -3.49
N TRP A 137 4.36 -5.71 -2.24
CA TRP A 137 5.59 -5.01 -1.85
C TRP A 137 6.73 -6.00 -1.63
N GLY A 138 7.98 -5.60 -1.93
CA GLY A 138 9.14 -6.43 -1.65
C GLY A 138 9.46 -7.45 -2.73
N PHE A 139 9.36 -7.05 -3.99
CA PHE A 139 9.76 -7.88 -5.13
C PHE A 139 11.25 -8.25 -5.13
N VAL A 140 12.12 -7.33 -4.71
CA VAL A 140 13.56 -7.55 -4.67
C VAL A 140 14.03 -7.91 -3.27
N GLN A 141 14.61 -9.09 -3.13
CA GLN A 141 15.18 -9.57 -1.87
C GLN A 141 16.17 -8.56 -1.26
N GLY A 142 16.06 -8.30 0.05
CA GLY A 142 16.94 -7.40 0.77
C GLY A 142 16.70 -5.89 0.47
N LYS A 143 15.64 -5.55 -0.24
CA LYS A 143 15.27 -4.17 -0.56
C LYS A 143 13.98 -3.70 0.12
N THR A 144 13.43 -4.51 1.00
CA THR A 144 12.22 -4.18 1.78
C THR A 144 12.35 -4.70 3.20
N TYR A 145 11.70 -4.00 4.13
CA TYR A 145 11.67 -4.37 5.55
C TYR A 145 10.48 -5.27 5.92
N THR A 146 9.56 -5.53 5.01
CA THR A 146 8.36 -6.32 5.28
C THR A 146 8.59 -7.83 5.31
N THR A 147 9.81 -8.27 5.05
CA THR A 147 10.22 -9.68 5.10
C THR A 147 10.99 -10.06 6.36
N GLU A 148 11.46 -9.10 7.13
CA GLU A 148 12.33 -9.31 8.29
C GLU A 148 11.53 -9.23 9.60
N PRO A 149 11.77 -10.15 10.58
CA PRO A 149 11.18 -10.07 11.92
C PRO A 149 11.92 -9.04 12.79
N TRP A 150 11.73 -7.76 12.51
CA TRP A 150 12.44 -6.66 13.16
C TRP A 150 12.41 -6.71 14.69
N GLU A 151 11.27 -7.08 15.29
CA GLU A 151 11.18 -7.18 16.76
C GLU A 151 12.12 -8.26 17.32
N ALA A 152 12.23 -9.40 16.64
CA ALA A 152 13.15 -10.46 17.04
C ALA A 152 14.61 -10.03 16.86
N LEU A 153 14.92 -9.29 15.79
CA LEU A 153 16.24 -8.75 15.52
C LEU A 153 16.66 -7.71 16.56
N TRP A 154 15.76 -6.78 16.88
CA TRP A 154 16.01 -5.79 17.94
C TRP A 154 16.27 -6.44 19.29
N LYS A 155 15.47 -7.43 19.67
CA LYS A 155 15.69 -8.18 20.92
C LYS A 155 17.04 -8.92 20.94
N GLN A 156 17.47 -9.47 19.81
CA GLN A 156 18.79 -10.10 19.69
C GLN A 156 19.92 -9.07 19.81
N ALA A 157 19.79 -7.93 19.16
CA ALA A 157 20.78 -6.85 19.24
C ALA A 157 20.88 -6.27 20.65
N GLU A 158 19.75 -6.07 21.33
CA GLU A 158 19.71 -5.62 22.72
C GLU A 158 20.34 -6.62 23.72
N SER A 159 20.13 -7.92 23.48
CA SER A 159 20.67 -8.98 24.33
C SER A 159 22.14 -9.28 24.07
N ASN A 160 22.70 -8.85 22.94
CA ASN A 160 24.09 -9.08 22.54
C ASN A 160 24.72 -7.81 21.96
N PRO A 161 24.93 -6.75 22.77
CA PRO A 161 25.39 -5.45 22.27
C PRO A 161 26.80 -5.47 21.66
N ASP A 162 27.60 -6.50 21.96
CA ASP A 162 28.98 -6.67 21.45
C ASP A 162 29.07 -7.52 20.18
N VAL A 163 27.96 -7.99 19.65
CA VAL A 163 27.92 -8.79 18.42
C VAL A 163 27.56 -7.90 17.25
N ASP A 164 28.49 -7.79 16.31
CA ASP A 164 28.21 -7.16 15.02
C ASP A 164 27.17 -8.01 14.26
N PHE A 165 25.94 -7.50 14.17
CA PHE A 165 24.81 -8.23 13.63
C PHE A 165 24.85 -8.23 12.10
N ASP A 166 25.22 -9.35 11.49
CA ASP A 166 25.25 -9.52 10.03
C ASP A 166 23.84 -9.71 9.46
N PHE A 167 23.18 -8.60 9.16
CA PHE A 167 21.86 -8.57 8.54
C PHE A 167 21.82 -9.31 7.19
N THR A 168 22.89 -9.29 6.43
CA THR A 168 22.95 -9.95 5.12
C THR A 168 22.90 -11.47 5.28
N LYS A 169 23.68 -12.02 6.18
CA LYS A 169 23.69 -13.45 6.49
C LYS A 169 22.33 -13.92 6.99
N TRP A 170 21.72 -13.16 7.88
CA TRP A 170 20.43 -13.47 8.46
C TRP A 170 19.30 -13.43 7.39
N GLN A 171 19.30 -12.45 6.50
CA GLN A 171 18.38 -12.41 5.35
C GLN A 171 18.49 -13.68 4.50
N HIS A 172 19.68 -14.12 4.17
CA HIS A 172 19.90 -15.34 3.41
C HIS A 172 19.37 -16.59 4.11
N GLU A 173 19.49 -16.67 5.42
CA GLU A 173 18.95 -17.81 6.19
C GLU A 173 17.42 -17.82 6.22
N LEU A 174 16.77 -16.65 6.34
CA LEU A 174 15.32 -16.53 6.31
C LEU A 174 14.74 -17.00 4.96
N TYR A 175 15.36 -16.59 3.86
CA TYR A 175 14.89 -16.94 2.51
C TYR A 175 15.14 -18.41 2.14
N ARG A 176 16.08 -19.07 2.79
CA ARG A 176 16.32 -20.52 2.58
C ARG A 176 15.33 -21.41 3.30
N LYS A 177 14.65 -20.92 4.33
CA LYS A 177 13.71 -21.68 5.16
C LYS A 177 12.25 -21.59 4.71
N ASN A 178 11.96 -20.70 3.77
CA ASN A 178 10.66 -20.48 3.14
C ASN A 178 10.77 -20.75 1.63
#